data_37230184fbe19f2231b56658f0bfaf09
#
_entry.id   37230184fbe19f2231b56658f0bfaf09
#
_cell.length_a   1.000
_cell.length_b   1.000
_cell.length_c   1.000
_cell.angle_alpha   90.00
_cell.angle_beta   90.00
_cell.angle_gamma   90.00
#
_symmetry.space_group_name_H-M   'P 1'
#
loop_
_entity.id
_entity.type
_entity.pdbx_description
1 polymer ?
#
loop_
_entity_poly.entity_id
_entity_poly.type
_entity_poly.pdbx_seq_one_letter_code
_entity_poly.pdbx_strand_id
1 'polypeptide(L)'
;GRLATQYLDSASPLDIIDIGSYDVNGSYRPHFNHSGWRYRGVDLSAGPNVEVVLKSPYRLPFGDHSVDVVVSGQAFEHIEFFWLTWLEIVRALKPGGVIFLIAPSRGPEHRYPVDCWRYYPDGYAALAKYGGLELLEVNTDWLPSPDPDSAPWGDTVGVFRKPAASAPLNLRRRLMHRLRRWLLSRY
;
A
#
# COMPACT_ATOMS: atom_id res chain seq x y z
N GLY A 1 -4.69 14.22 -1.61
CA GLY A 1 -5.91 14.91 -1.18
C GLY A 1 -7.15 14.41 -1.89
N ARG A 2 -7.30 14.63 -3.21
CA ARG A 2 -8.50 14.30 -4.01
C ARG A 2 -9.01 12.87 -3.79
N LEU A 3 -8.14 11.88 -3.89
CA LEU A 3 -8.53 10.47 -3.75
C LEU A 3 -9.03 10.14 -2.33
N ALA A 4 -8.42 10.69 -1.28
CA ALA A 4 -8.90 10.48 0.08
C ALA A 4 -10.32 11.01 0.23
N THR A 5 -10.61 12.24 -0.23
CA THR A 5 -11.96 12.82 -0.20
C THR A 5 -12.97 12.02 -1.04
N GLN A 6 -12.53 11.44 -2.14
CA GLN A 6 -13.43 10.71 -3.05
C GLN A 6 -13.82 9.33 -2.53
N TYR A 7 -12.89 8.63 -1.85
CA TYR A 7 -13.05 7.22 -1.52
C TYR A 7 -13.24 6.94 -0.03
N LEU A 8 -13.00 7.92 0.85
CA LEU A 8 -13.15 7.75 2.30
C LEU A 8 -14.33 8.55 2.82
N ASP A 9 -15.04 7.93 3.76
CA ASP A 9 -16.12 8.61 4.50
C ASP A 9 -15.52 9.40 5.66
N SER A 10 -15.58 10.73 5.56
CA SER A 10 -15.08 11.61 6.60
C SER A 10 -15.91 11.62 7.89
N ALA A 11 -17.14 11.10 7.86
CA ALA A 11 -17.99 11.01 9.05
C ALA A 11 -17.67 9.80 9.93
N SER A 12 -16.95 8.82 9.40
CA SER A 12 -16.58 7.60 10.11
C SER A 12 -15.18 7.67 10.69
N PRO A 13 -14.94 7.13 11.91
CA PRO A 13 -13.58 6.98 12.42
C PRO A 13 -12.83 5.92 11.61
N LEU A 14 -11.59 6.22 11.20
CA LEU A 14 -10.79 5.33 10.38
C LEU A 14 -9.42 5.04 11.03
N ASP A 15 -9.03 3.78 11.02
CA ASP A 15 -7.66 3.34 11.31
C ASP A 15 -6.87 3.26 10.01
N ILE A 16 -5.86 4.12 9.87
CA ILE A 16 -5.05 4.29 8.67
C ILE A 16 -3.61 3.88 8.98
N ILE A 17 -3.00 3.09 8.13
CA ILE A 17 -1.57 2.82 8.17
C ILE A 17 -0.91 3.29 6.87
N ASP A 18 0.28 3.86 6.99
CA ASP A 18 1.11 4.29 5.87
C ASP A 18 2.40 3.46 5.85
N ILE A 19 2.57 2.64 4.82
CA ILE A 19 3.69 1.69 4.70
C ILE A 19 4.80 2.31 3.86
N GLY A 20 6.01 2.33 4.41
CA GLY A 20 7.14 3.07 3.86
C GLY A 20 7.02 4.56 4.21
N SER A 21 6.64 4.85 5.45
CA SER A 21 6.27 6.21 5.88
C SER A 21 7.44 7.07 6.33
N TYR A 22 8.67 6.55 6.32
CA TYR A 22 9.84 7.34 6.70
C TYR A 22 9.93 8.60 5.81
N ASP A 23 9.79 9.76 6.43
CA ASP A 23 9.70 11.04 5.70
C ASP A 23 11.09 11.48 5.22
N VAL A 24 11.36 11.27 3.93
CA VAL A 24 12.55 11.75 3.22
C VAL A 24 12.24 13.03 2.43
N ASN A 25 11.13 13.02 1.66
CA ASN A 25 10.79 14.06 0.70
C ASN A 25 9.34 14.56 0.88
N GLY A 26 8.75 14.36 2.04
CA GLY A 26 7.37 14.72 2.33
C GLY A 26 6.53 13.53 2.80
N SER A 27 5.35 13.83 3.32
CA SER A 27 4.46 12.84 3.94
C SER A 27 3.06 12.93 3.38
N TYR A 28 2.38 11.80 3.30
CA TYR A 28 0.94 11.73 2.97
C TYR A 28 0.04 12.10 4.15
N ARG A 29 0.55 12.13 5.38
CA ARG A 29 -0.18 12.43 6.61
C ARG A 29 -1.10 13.65 6.54
N PRO A 30 -0.69 14.81 5.97
CA PRO A 30 -1.57 15.98 5.87
C PRO A 30 -2.88 15.72 5.10
N HIS A 31 -2.87 14.76 4.19
CA HIS A 31 -4.04 14.40 3.40
C HIS A 31 -5.03 13.48 4.13
N PHE A 32 -4.62 12.95 5.28
CA PHE A 32 -5.40 12.06 6.13
C PHE A 32 -5.60 12.64 7.54
N ASN A 33 -5.36 13.93 7.71
CA ASN A 33 -5.56 14.65 8.99
C ASN A 33 -7.02 15.07 9.12
N HIS A 34 -7.88 14.14 9.54
CA HIS A 34 -9.28 14.38 9.80
C HIS A 34 -9.63 14.00 11.25
N SER A 35 -10.57 14.74 11.86
CA SER A 35 -11.05 14.43 13.22
C SER A 35 -11.66 13.02 13.25
N GLY A 36 -11.16 12.17 14.14
CA GLY A 36 -11.57 10.78 14.25
C GLY A 36 -10.75 9.78 13.42
N TRP A 37 -9.86 10.23 12.55
CA TRP A 37 -8.94 9.35 11.83
C TRP A 37 -7.64 9.15 12.61
N ARG A 38 -7.25 7.89 12.78
CA ARG A 38 -5.99 7.51 13.43
C ARG A 38 -4.98 7.09 12.38
N TYR A 39 -4.06 7.97 12.04
CA TYR A 39 -2.96 7.70 11.11
C TYR A 39 -1.73 7.20 11.86
N ARG A 40 -1.13 6.12 11.37
CA ARG A 40 0.12 5.53 11.88
C ARG A 40 1.07 5.24 10.74
N GLY A 41 2.24 5.87 10.79
CA GLY A 41 3.34 5.56 9.89
C GLY A 41 4.04 4.27 10.29
N VAL A 42 4.39 3.48 9.29
CA VAL A 42 4.96 2.14 9.42
C VAL A 42 6.17 2.02 8.49
N ASP A 43 7.34 1.71 9.04
CA ASP A 43 8.58 1.59 8.26
C ASP A 43 9.54 0.55 8.86
N LEU A 44 10.58 0.16 8.12
CA LEU A 44 11.68 -0.68 8.62
C LEU A 44 12.65 0.09 9.50
N SER A 45 12.73 1.41 9.33
CA SER A 45 13.61 2.31 10.06
C SER A 45 12.82 3.24 10.97
N ALA A 46 13.34 3.48 12.17
CA ALA A 46 12.81 4.52 13.05
C ALA A 46 13.18 5.91 12.50
N GLY A 47 12.25 6.86 12.56
CA GLY A 47 12.50 8.22 12.13
C GLY A 47 11.25 9.07 12.01
N PRO A 48 11.33 10.23 11.33
CA PRO A 48 10.19 11.11 11.15
C PRO A 48 9.00 10.38 10.50
N ASN A 49 7.80 10.65 11.00
CA ASN A 49 6.54 10.07 10.53
C ASN A 49 6.38 8.55 10.73
N VAL A 50 7.22 7.89 11.59
CA VAL A 50 7.17 6.46 11.86
C VAL A 50 6.75 6.20 13.31
N GLU A 51 5.56 5.66 13.53
CA GLU A 51 5.07 5.21 14.84
C GLU A 51 5.32 3.72 15.07
N VAL A 52 5.44 2.93 13.99
CA VAL A 52 5.60 1.47 14.07
C VAL A 52 6.80 1.03 13.25
N VAL A 53 7.84 0.58 13.94
CA VAL A 53 9.04 0.03 13.29
C VAL A 53 8.84 -1.46 13.03
N LEU A 54 8.94 -1.87 11.77
CA LEU A 54 8.79 -3.26 11.34
C LEU A 54 10.10 -4.03 11.54
N LYS A 55 9.98 -5.31 11.87
CA LYS A 55 11.10 -6.27 11.86
C LYS A 55 11.32 -6.90 10.48
N SER A 56 10.33 -6.86 9.62
CA SER A 56 10.35 -7.40 8.26
C SER A 56 9.27 -6.72 7.43
N PRO A 57 9.52 -6.42 6.14
CA PRO A 57 8.53 -5.84 5.26
C PRO A 57 7.39 -6.83 4.94
N TYR A 58 7.59 -8.10 5.21
CA TYR A 58 6.67 -9.19 4.88
C TYR A 58 5.72 -9.56 6.02
N ARG A 59 5.78 -8.86 7.17
CA ARG A 59 4.94 -9.13 8.32
C ARG A 59 4.52 -7.84 9.02
N LEU A 60 3.24 -7.52 8.91
CA LEU A 60 2.65 -6.36 9.57
C LEU A 60 2.16 -6.74 10.98
N PRO A 61 2.48 -5.95 12.03
CA PRO A 61 2.08 -6.22 13.42
C PRO A 61 0.62 -5.81 13.70
N PHE A 62 -0.25 -6.01 12.72
CA PHE A 62 -1.69 -5.72 12.79
C PHE A 62 -2.49 -7.01 12.70
N GLY A 63 -3.61 -7.06 13.42
CA GLY A 63 -4.54 -8.20 13.37
C GLY A 63 -5.21 -8.35 11.99
N ASP A 64 -5.82 -9.51 11.74
CA ASP A 64 -6.63 -9.73 10.56
C ASP A 64 -7.83 -8.75 10.59
N HIS A 65 -8.12 -8.10 9.47
CA HIS A 65 -9.27 -7.18 9.34
C HIS A 65 -9.31 -6.06 10.40
N SER A 66 -8.16 -5.46 10.71
CA SER A 66 -8.02 -4.49 11.80
C SER A 66 -7.82 -3.04 11.34
N VAL A 67 -7.50 -2.80 10.07
CA VAL A 67 -7.27 -1.45 9.52
C VAL A 67 -8.30 -1.11 8.43
N ASP A 68 -8.71 0.15 8.37
CA ASP A 68 -9.70 0.63 7.41
C ASP A 68 -9.03 1.08 6.11
N VAL A 69 -7.86 1.69 6.22
CA VAL A 69 -7.14 2.28 5.09
C VAL A 69 -5.67 1.92 5.16
N VAL A 70 -5.10 1.59 4.00
CA VAL A 70 -3.66 1.47 3.81
C VAL A 70 -3.22 2.48 2.77
N VAL A 71 -2.18 3.22 3.09
CA VAL A 71 -1.45 4.10 2.16
C VAL A 71 -0.06 3.50 1.98
N SER A 72 0.47 3.56 0.79
CA SER A 72 1.89 3.31 0.54
C SER A 72 2.31 4.13 -0.67
N GLY A 73 3.32 4.95 -0.49
CA GLY A 73 3.89 5.76 -1.56
C GLY A 73 5.40 5.68 -1.59
N GLN A 74 5.95 5.42 -2.78
CA GLN A 74 7.40 5.35 -3.02
C GLN A 74 8.10 4.33 -2.10
N ALA A 75 7.48 3.16 -1.91
CA ALA A 75 8.04 2.10 -1.07
C ALA A 75 8.02 0.73 -1.75
N PHE A 76 7.03 0.44 -2.57
CA PHE A 76 6.87 -0.88 -3.18
C PHE A 76 7.98 -1.24 -4.17
N GLU A 77 8.60 -0.25 -4.80
CA GLU A 77 9.77 -0.43 -5.68
C GLU A 77 11.00 -0.94 -4.92
N HIS A 78 11.06 -0.69 -3.61
CA HIS A 78 12.15 -1.08 -2.73
C HIS A 78 11.90 -2.40 -1.99
N ILE A 79 10.75 -3.03 -2.17
CA ILE A 79 10.40 -4.29 -1.52
C ILE A 79 10.65 -5.45 -2.49
N GLU A 80 11.69 -6.26 -2.23
CA GLU A 80 12.09 -7.36 -3.12
C GLU A 80 10.93 -8.30 -3.45
N PHE A 81 10.19 -8.76 -2.44
CA PHE A 81 9.06 -9.68 -2.60
C PHE A 81 7.73 -8.95 -2.30
N PHE A 82 7.45 -7.85 -3.02
CA PHE A 82 6.29 -6.98 -2.78
C PHE A 82 4.96 -7.74 -2.72
N TRP A 83 4.82 -8.86 -3.41
CA TRP A 83 3.62 -9.69 -3.37
C TRP A 83 3.36 -10.31 -1.99
N LEU A 84 4.40 -10.49 -1.16
CA LEU A 84 4.26 -10.96 0.21
C LEU A 84 3.72 -9.84 1.10
N THR A 85 4.28 -8.65 1.00
CA THR A 85 3.78 -7.43 1.68
C THR A 85 2.34 -7.13 1.26
N TRP A 86 2.03 -7.27 -0.04
CA TRP A 86 0.67 -7.10 -0.54
C TRP A 86 -0.34 -8.02 0.15
N LEU A 87 0.00 -9.30 0.34
CA LEU A 87 -0.88 -10.25 1.03
C LEU A 87 -1.06 -9.93 2.52
N GLU A 88 -0.02 -9.39 3.18
CA GLU A 88 -0.13 -8.93 4.57
C GLU A 88 -1.03 -7.69 4.68
N ILE A 89 -0.93 -6.76 3.72
CA ILE A 89 -1.84 -5.62 3.60
C ILE A 89 -3.28 -6.13 3.47
N VAL A 90 -3.53 -7.01 2.51
CA VAL A 90 -4.88 -7.58 2.27
C VAL A 90 -5.41 -8.32 3.50
N ARG A 91 -4.55 -8.99 4.27
CA ARG A 91 -4.92 -9.66 5.53
C ARG A 91 -5.37 -8.64 6.57
N ALA A 92 -4.57 -7.60 6.79
CA ALA A 92 -4.83 -6.58 7.81
C ALA A 92 -6.03 -5.69 7.46
N LEU A 93 -6.29 -5.46 6.16
CA LEU A 93 -7.37 -4.60 5.68
C LEU A 93 -8.74 -5.20 6.00
N LYS A 94 -9.65 -4.40 6.55
CA LYS A 94 -11.06 -4.77 6.79
C LYS A 94 -11.81 -5.01 5.47
N PRO A 95 -12.87 -5.84 5.46
CA PRO A 95 -13.84 -5.82 4.36
C PRO A 95 -14.40 -4.41 4.16
N GLY A 96 -14.50 -3.96 2.91
CA GLY A 96 -14.84 -2.56 2.56
C GLY A 96 -13.67 -1.58 2.63
N GLY A 97 -12.55 -1.95 3.24
CA GLY A 97 -11.38 -1.11 3.39
C GLY A 97 -10.68 -0.77 2.07
N VAL A 98 -9.91 0.30 2.06
CA VAL A 98 -9.33 0.92 0.86
C VAL A 98 -7.81 0.93 0.94
N ILE A 99 -7.14 0.71 -0.20
CA ILE A 99 -5.69 0.87 -0.35
C ILE A 99 -5.43 1.98 -1.37
N PHE A 100 -4.55 2.92 -1.02
CA PHE A 100 -3.92 3.86 -1.93
C PHE A 100 -2.46 3.43 -2.13
N LEU A 101 -2.11 3.05 -3.34
CA LEU A 101 -0.77 2.66 -3.71
C LEU A 101 -0.22 3.62 -4.75
N ILE A 102 0.92 4.22 -4.46
CA ILE A 102 1.67 5.10 -5.35
C ILE A 102 3.07 4.51 -5.49
N ALA A 103 3.48 4.19 -6.71
CA ALA A 103 4.81 3.67 -6.97
C ALA A 103 5.30 4.09 -8.36
N PRO A 104 6.62 4.23 -8.57
CA PRO A 104 7.15 4.74 -9.81
C PRO A 104 6.87 3.81 -10.99
N SER A 105 6.47 4.40 -12.12
CA SER A 105 6.37 3.73 -13.42
C SER A 105 7.64 3.90 -14.25
N ARG A 106 8.42 4.93 -13.96
CA ARG A 106 9.69 5.26 -14.59
C ARG A 106 10.59 6.03 -13.64
N GLY A 107 11.81 6.29 -14.04
CA GLY A 107 12.80 7.03 -13.28
C GLY A 107 14.13 6.30 -13.24
N PRO A 108 15.22 7.01 -12.90
CA PRO A 108 16.54 6.42 -12.73
C PRO A 108 16.56 5.41 -11.58
N GLU A 109 17.59 4.56 -11.56
CA GLU A 109 17.84 3.70 -10.40
C GLU A 109 18.11 4.53 -9.16
N HIS A 110 17.42 4.23 -8.05
CA HIS A 110 17.65 4.86 -6.74
C HIS A 110 17.44 3.83 -5.64
N ARG A 111 18.39 3.66 -4.75
CA ARG A 111 18.43 2.55 -3.79
C ARG A 111 18.11 2.99 -2.37
N TYR A 112 17.03 2.40 -1.77
CA TYR A 112 16.64 2.55 -0.36
C TYR A 112 16.21 1.22 0.28
N PRO A 113 17.11 0.29 0.62
CA PRO A 113 18.51 0.11 0.16
C PRO A 113 18.61 -0.55 -1.22
N VAL A 114 17.53 -1.06 -1.77
CA VAL A 114 17.41 -1.71 -3.10
C VAL A 114 16.43 -0.92 -3.97
N ASP A 115 16.49 -1.12 -5.28
CA ASP A 115 15.52 -0.58 -6.25
C ASP A 115 15.17 -1.71 -7.22
N CYS A 116 13.99 -2.30 -7.08
CA CYS A 116 13.65 -3.57 -7.71
C CYS A 116 12.62 -3.43 -8.82
N TRP A 117 11.65 -2.50 -8.68
CA TRP A 117 10.42 -2.57 -9.46
C TRP A 117 9.98 -1.23 -10.03
N ARG A 118 9.29 -1.31 -11.18
CA ARG A 118 8.50 -0.22 -11.76
C ARG A 118 7.10 -0.74 -12.06
N TYR A 119 6.09 0.09 -11.84
CA TYR A 119 4.70 -0.34 -11.84
C TYR A 119 3.91 0.34 -12.94
N TYR A 120 3.16 -0.46 -13.68
CA TYR A 120 2.24 -0.02 -14.73
C TYR A 120 0.80 -0.41 -14.38
N PRO A 121 -0.22 0.17 -15.06
CA PRO A 121 -1.63 -0.13 -14.79
C PRO A 121 -1.96 -1.63 -14.80
N ASP A 122 -1.41 -2.40 -15.73
CA ASP A 122 -1.62 -3.86 -15.80
C ASP A 122 -1.02 -4.58 -14.58
N GLY A 123 0.08 -4.08 -14.02
CA GLY A 123 0.65 -4.57 -12.77
C GLY A 123 -0.31 -4.37 -11.60
N TYR A 124 -0.98 -3.22 -11.52
CA TYR A 124 -1.99 -2.95 -10.50
C TYR A 124 -3.24 -3.80 -10.69
N ALA A 125 -3.68 -4.00 -11.93
CA ALA A 125 -4.76 -4.94 -12.23
C ALA A 125 -4.42 -6.39 -11.80
N ALA A 126 -3.17 -6.80 -12.00
CA ALA A 126 -2.68 -8.10 -11.54
C ALA A 126 -2.64 -8.20 -10.00
N LEU A 127 -2.20 -7.15 -9.31
CA LEU A 127 -2.23 -7.07 -7.83
C LEU A 127 -3.65 -7.17 -7.29
N ALA A 128 -4.62 -6.48 -7.90
CA ALA A 128 -6.02 -6.57 -7.52
C ALA A 128 -6.53 -8.02 -7.61
N LYS A 129 -6.30 -8.69 -8.75
CA LYS A 129 -6.67 -10.10 -8.95
C LYS A 129 -5.97 -11.02 -7.95
N TYR A 130 -4.67 -10.80 -7.69
CA TYR A 130 -3.89 -11.61 -6.77
C TYR A 130 -4.37 -11.48 -5.33
N GLY A 131 -4.71 -10.27 -4.88
CA GLY A 131 -5.25 -9.98 -3.55
C GLY A 131 -6.74 -10.29 -3.41
N GLY A 132 -7.47 -10.48 -4.50
CA GLY A 132 -8.93 -10.58 -4.49
C GLY A 132 -9.61 -9.25 -4.14
N LEU A 133 -9.03 -8.16 -4.62
CA LEU A 133 -9.51 -6.79 -4.45
C LEU A 133 -10.17 -6.29 -5.74
N GLU A 134 -10.98 -5.23 -5.60
CA GLU A 134 -11.47 -4.42 -6.71
C GLU A 134 -10.46 -3.30 -6.98
N LEU A 135 -10.05 -3.11 -8.24
CA LEU A 135 -9.32 -1.94 -8.68
C LEU A 135 -10.33 -0.87 -9.07
N LEU A 136 -10.44 0.18 -8.23
CA LEU A 136 -11.42 1.26 -8.43
C LEU A 136 -10.93 2.33 -9.39
N GLU A 137 -9.65 2.68 -9.28
CA GLU A 137 -9.00 3.69 -10.11
C GLU A 137 -7.53 3.31 -10.29
N VAL A 138 -7.00 3.55 -11.49
CA VAL A 138 -5.57 3.50 -11.75
C VAL A 138 -5.20 4.57 -12.77
N ASN A 139 -4.16 5.31 -12.48
CA ASN A 139 -3.64 6.39 -13.31
C ASN A 139 -2.13 6.33 -13.34
N THR A 140 -1.54 6.53 -14.52
CA THR A 140 -0.09 6.65 -14.66
C THR A 140 0.25 8.02 -15.21
N ASP A 141 1.21 8.68 -14.60
CA ASP A 141 1.77 9.92 -15.11
C ASP A 141 2.73 9.61 -16.27
N TRP A 142 2.19 9.74 -17.49
CA TRP A 142 2.92 9.49 -18.73
C TRP A 142 3.71 10.69 -19.21
N LEU A 143 3.33 11.89 -18.78
CA LEU A 143 3.98 13.13 -19.21
C LEU A 143 5.10 13.51 -18.25
N PRO A 144 6.23 14.01 -18.75
CA PRO A 144 7.26 14.58 -17.89
C PRO A 144 6.72 15.75 -17.08
N SER A 145 7.16 15.85 -15.82
CA SER A 145 6.91 17.04 -15.02
C SER A 145 7.55 18.27 -15.69
N PRO A 146 6.92 19.46 -15.61
CA PRO A 146 7.56 20.71 -16.00
C PRO A 146 8.78 21.06 -15.15
N ASP A 147 8.87 20.53 -13.94
CA ASP A 147 10.03 20.68 -13.06
C ASP A 147 11.15 19.72 -13.51
N PRO A 148 12.37 20.25 -13.84
CA PRO A 148 13.48 19.44 -14.36
C PRO A 148 13.91 18.31 -13.41
N ASP A 149 13.86 18.51 -12.10
CA ASP A 149 14.28 17.51 -11.10
C ASP A 149 13.25 16.37 -11.00
N SER A 150 12.00 16.67 -11.27
CA SER A 150 10.90 15.70 -11.29
C SER A 150 10.63 15.09 -12.67
N ALA A 151 11.16 15.70 -13.75
CA ALA A 151 10.89 15.29 -15.13
C ALA A 151 11.24 13.83 -15.45
N PRO A 152 12.32 13.22 -14.89
CA PRO A 152 12.63 11.80 -15.10
C PRO A 152 11.62 10.86 -14.48
N TRP A 153 10.87 11.32 -13.48
CA TRP A 153 9.97 10.50 -12.67
C TRP A 153 8.56 10.47 -13.26
N GLY A 154 7.85 9.41 -12.95
CA GLY A 154 6.42 9.28 -13.21
C GLY A 154 5.88 8.17 -12.34
N ASP A 155 4.69 8.40 -11.81
CA ASP A 155 4.06 7.50 -10.87
C ASP A 155 2.85 6.79 -11.47
N THR A 156 2.62 5.57 -11.05
CA THR A 156 1.32 4.92 -11.14
C THR A 156 0.64 5.01 -9.77
N VAL A 157 -0.55 5.58 -9.77
CA VAL A 157 -1.42 5.72 -8.60
C VAL A 157 -2.60 4.79 -8.75
N GLY A 158 -2.86 3.95 -7.75
CA GLY A 158 -3.99 3.03 -7.74
C GLY A 158 -4.81 3.09 -6.46
N VAL A 159 -6.11 2.90 -6.62
CA VAL A 159 -7.06 2.77 -5.51
C VAL A 159 -7.72 1.40 -5.60
N PHE A 160 -7.60 0.64 -4.50
CA PHE A 160 -8.16 -0.70 -4.41
C PHE A 160 -9.14 -0.77 -3.26
N ARG A 161 -10.16 -1.61 -3.39
CA ARG A 161 -11.11 -1.89 -2.32
C ARG A 161 -11.20 -3.38 -2.04
N LYS A 162 -11.21 -3.74 -0.77
CA LYS A 162 -11.54 -5.10 -0.37
C LYS A 162 -13.06 -5.27 -0.38
N PRO A 163 -13.62 -6.24 -1.11
CA PRO A 163 -15.07 -6.43 -1.14
C PRO A 163 -15.66 -6.59 0.28
N ALA A 164 -16.78 -5.92 0.55
CA ALA A 164 -17.44 -5.95 1.86
C ALA A 164 -18.02 -7.34 2.20
N ALA A 165 -18.55 -8.04 1.22
CA ALA A 165 -18.92 -9.44 1.29
C ALA A 165 -17.88 -10.24 0.52
N SER A 166 -16.88 -10.79 1.19
CA SER A 166 -16.17 -11.90 0.58
C SER A 166 -17.17 -13.04 0.45
N ALA A 167 -17.51 -13.44 -0.77
CA ALA A 167 -18.02 -14.79 -1.00
C ALA A 167 -17.13 -15.75 -0.15
N PRO A 168 -17.70 -16.76 0.52
CA PRO A 168 -16.95 -17.60 1.44
C PRO A 168 -15.66 -18.00 0.73
N LEU A 169 -14.54 -17.55 1.28
CA LEU A 169 -13.20 -17.83 0.72
C LEU A 169 -13.17 -19.32 0.47
N ASN A 170 -13.19 -19.72 -0.82
CA ASN A 170 -13.10 -21.10 -1.21
C ASN A 170 -12.04 -21.78 -0.33
N LEU A 171 -12.34 -22.95 0.21
CA LEU A 171 -11.42 -23.74 1.06
C LEU A 171 -9.98 -23.74 0.49
N ARG A 172 -9.86 -23.74 -0.85
CA ARG A 172 -8.57 -23.56 -1.57
C ARG A 172 -7.87 -22.23 -1.25
N ARG A 173 -8.59 -21.09 -1.18
CA ARG A 173 -7.98 -19.79 -0.82
C ARG A 173 -7.55 -19.79 0.66
N ARG A 174 -8.32 -20.36 1.58
CA ARG A 174 -7.95 -20.51 2.99
C ARG A 174 -6.71 -21.39 3.17
N LEU A 175 -6.63 -22.51 2.45
CA LEU A 175 -5.45 -23.38 2.45
C LEU A 175 -4.23 -22.69 1.86
N MET A 176 -4.39 -21.99 0.76
CA MET A 176 -3.30 -21.20 0.15
C MET A 176 -2.80 -20.08 1.08
N HIS A 177 -3.69 -19.38 1.79
CA HIS A 177 -3.29 -18.38 2.79
C HIS A 177 -2.53 -19.04 3.97
N ARG A 178 -2.95 -20.21 4.45
CA ARG A 178 -2.24 -20.94 5.51
C ARG A 178 -0.86 -21.44 5.05
N LEU A 179 -0.77 -22.00 3.86
CA LEU A 179 0.48 -22.47 3.28
C LEU A 179 1.46 -21.31 3.05
N ARG A 180 0.96 -20.18 2.57
CA ARG A 180 1.73 -18.96 2.39
C ARG A 180 2.25 -18.40 3.71
N ARG A 181 1.43 -18.34 4.78
CA ARG A 181 1.88 -17.95 6.13
C ARG A 181 2.99 -18.86 6.65
N TRP A 182 2.94 -20.14 6.37
CA TRP A 182 3.97 -21.09 6.76
C TRP A 182 5.27 -20.88 5.96
N LEU A 183 5.17 -20.62 4.67
CA LEU A 183 6.34 -20.28 3.82
C LEU A 183 6.97 -18.96 4.26
N LEU A 184 6.14 -17.95 4.62
CA LEU A 184 6.60 -16.64 5.10
C LEU A 184 7.25 -16.66 6.47
N SER A 185 7.00 -17.69 7.29
CA SER A 185 7.67 -17.84 8.60
C SER A 185 9.15 -18.18 8.49
N ARG A 186 9.66 -18.37 7.28
CA ARG A 186 11.06 -18.72 6.99
C ARG A 186 11.89 -17.54 6.44
N TYR A 187 11.23 -16.40 6.16
CA TYR A 187 11.84 -15.13 5.75
C TYR A 187 11.49 -14.04 6.77
#